data_2fc7a106b0fbb8b7e47ff8adc5d68067
#
_entry.id   2fc7a106b0fbb8b7e47ff8adc5d68067
#
_cell.length_a   1.000
_cell.length_b   1.000
_cell.length_c   1.000
_cell.angle_alpha   90.00
_cell.angle_beta   90.00
_cell.angle_gamma   90.00
#
_symmetry.space_group_name_H-M   'P 1'
#
loop_
_entity.id
_entity.type
_entity.pdbx_description
1 polymer ?
#
loop_
_entity_poly.entity_id
_entity_poly.type
_entity_poly.pdbx_seq_one_letter_code
_entity_poly.pdbx_strand_id
1 'polypeptide(L)'
;MRSLLARYHYLGYGGPVGENVQHLVHDARGRAVVVMVWGAAAWKCAPRDAFVGWSPAQRRARLSLVANQQRFLVLPWGRVPHLASHVLARATRRLARDWQERYGHPVVLAETFVEVERFAGTVYRAANWTCVGRTQGRSRQDRARTLQVPVKAVWLLPLHVRFRAALNAPLTASEEGGAPCC
;
A
#
# COMPACT_ATOMS: atom_id res chain seq x y z
N MET A 1 14.94 -9.99 7.26
CA MET A 1 13.62 -9.36 7.11
C MET A 1 12.48 -10.36 7.24
N ARG A 2 12.42 -11.47 6.47
CA ARG A 2 11.34 -12.47 6.56
C ARG A 2 11.12 -13.00 7.97
N SER A 3 12.18 -13.39 8.68
CA SER A 3 12.12 -13.89 10.05
C SER A 3 11.57 -12.86 11.05
N LEU A 4 11.90 -11.58 10.89
CA LEU A 4 11.38 -10.50 11.74
C LEU A 4 9.87 -10.33 11.54
N LEU A 5 9.38 -10.31 10.29
CA LEU A 5 7.96 -10.21 10.00
C LEU A 5 7.19 -11.45 10.46
N ALA A 6 7.72 -12.65 10.22
CA ALA A 6 7.10 -13.89 10.66
C ALA A 6 6.96 -13.95 12.19
N ARG A 7 7.96 -13.45 12.93
CA ARG A 7 7.99 -13.52 14.40
C ARG A 7 7.22 -12.40 15.08
N TYR A 8 7.23 -11.18 14.54
CA TYR A 8 6.74 -10.00 15.26
C TYR A 8 5.54 -9.31 14.61
N HIS A 9 5.19 -9.63 13.35
CA HIS A 9 4.03 -9.02 12.71
C HIS A 9 2.77 -9.90 12.90
N TYR A 10 1.68 -9.31 13.37
CA TYR A 10 0.44 -10.02 13.71
C TYR A 10 -0.21 -10.81 12.55
N LEU A 11 0.04 -10.40 11.30
CA LEU A 11 -0.42 -11.12 10.10
C LEU A 11 0.60 -12.16 9.58
N GLY A 12 1.72 -12.32 10.26
CA GLY A 12 2.82 -13.13 9.73
C GLY A 12 3.35 -12.62 8.39
N TYR A 13 4.10 -13.46 7.67
CA TYR A 13 4.68 -13.11 6.38
C TYR A 13 4.89 -14.32 5.47
N GLY A 14 4.03 -14.45 4.46
CA GLY A 14 4.15 -15.48 3.40
C GLY A 14 5.03 -15.06 2.21
N GLY A 15 5.63 -13.86 2.25
CA GLY A 15 6.34 -13.27 1.11
C GLY A 15 5.44 -12.38 0.25
N PRO A 16 6.04 -11.41 -0.50
CA PRO A 16 5.30 -10.61 -1.47
C PRO A 16 5.07 -11.42 -2.76
N VAL A 17 3.97 -11.14 -3.44
CA VAL A 17 3.67 -11.64 -4.78
C VAL A 17 3.76 -10.47 -5.75
N GLY A 18 4.45 -10.67 -6.87
CA GLY A 18 4.65 -9.63 -7.89
C GLY A 18 5.65 -8.57 -7.47
N GLU A 19 5.54 -7.39 -8.09
CA GLU A 19 6.41 -6.25 -7.82
C GLU A 19 6.35 -5.83 -6.36
N ASN A 20 7.51 -5.62 -5.75
CA ASN A 20 7.61 -5.24 -4.35
C ASN A 20 8.91 -4.51 -4.01
N VAL A 21 8.81 -3.57 -3.08
CA VAL A 21 9.95 -2.88 -2.47
C VAL A 21 9.93 -3.12 -0.97
N GLN A 22 11.08 -3.37 -0.39
CA GLN A 22 11.22 -3.67 1.04
C GLN A 22 12.23 -2.72 1.67
N HIS A 23 11.84 -2.06 2.75
CA HIS A 23 12.73 -1.22 3.53
C HIS A 23 13.01 -1.85 4.90
N LEU A 24 14.28 -2.04 5.21
CA LEU A 24 14.77 -2.39 6.53
C LEU A 24 15.52 -1.19 7.09
N VAL A 25 15.00 -0.64 8.17
CA VAL A 25 15.57 0.56 8.80
C VAL A 25 16.37 0.16 10.03
N HIS A 26 17.56 0.71 10.13
CA HIS A 26 18.48 0.47 11.25
C HIS A 26 18.65 1.73 12.09
N ASP A 27 18.90 1.54 13.38
CA ASP A 27 19.36 2.62 14.27
C ASP A 27 20.86 2.91 14.03
N ALA A 28 21.38 3.92 14.73
CA ALA A 28 22.79 4.32 14.62
C ALA A 28 23.79 3.22 15.06
N ARG A 29 23.31 2.19 15.76
CA ARG A 29 24.10 1.02 16.16
C ARG A 29 24.00 -0.15 15.18
N GLY A 30 23.36 0.06 14.02
CA GLY A 30 23.16 -0.99 13.01
C GLY A 30 22.07 -2.01 13.35
N ARG A 31 21.30 -1.80 14.43
CA ARG A 31 20.23 -2.71 14.82
C ARG A 31 18.94 -2.38 14.04
N ALA A 32 18.33 -3.39 13.42
CA ALA A 32 17.06 -3.22 12.73
C ALA A 32 15.96 -2.74 13.70
N VAL A 33 15.22 -1.69 13.35
CA VAL A 33 14.17 -1.08 14.17
C VAL A 33 12.81 -1.01 13.46
N VAL A 34 12.77 -0.93 12.12
CA VAL A 34 11.52 -0.90 11.34
C VAL A 34 11.64 -1.76 10.09
N VAL A 35 10.57 -2.48 9.78
CA VAL A 35 10.42 -3.25 8.53
C VAL A 35 9.19 -2.77 7.81
N MET A 36 9.31 -2.45 6.52
CA MET A 36 8.20 -2.12 5.63
C MET A 36 8.24 -2.96 4.37
N VAL A 37 7.07 -3.40 3.92
CA VAL A 37 6.89 -4.11 2.65
C VAL A 37 5.81 -3.40 1.84
N TRP A 38 6.18 -3.01 0.64
CA TRP A 38 5.32 -2.45 -0.38
C TRP A 38 5.13 -3.50 -1.48
N GLY A 39 3.96 -3.58 -2.05
CA GLY A 39 3.64 -4.53 -3.11
C GLY A 39 2.55 -3.99 -4.02
N ALA A 40 2.04 -4.85 -4.91
CA ALA A 40 0.97 -4.50 -5.82
C ALA A 40 -0.29 -4.04 -5.08
N ALA A 41 -0.99 -3.08 -5.67
CA ALA A 41 -2.24 -2.54 -5.16
C ALA A 41 -3.38 -3.57 -5.15
N ALA A 42 -4.37 -3.35 -4.29
CA ALA A 42 -5.59 -4.16 -4.31
C ALA A 42 -6.36 -3.96 -5.63
N TRP A 43 -6.75 -5.07 -6.27
CA TRP A 43 -7.44 -5.01 -7.57
C TRP A 43 -8.70 -4.13 -7.56
N LYS A 44 -9.52 -4.22 -6.52
CA LYS A 44 -10.71 -3.38 -6.31
C LYS A 44 -10.69 -2.81 -4.90
N CYS A 45 -10.87 -1.49 -4.81
CA CYS A 45 -10.99 -0.76 -3.55
C CYS A 45 -11.89 0.44 -3.78
N ALA A 46 -13.20 0.31 -3.46
CA ALA A 46 -14.18 1.35 -3.74
C ALA A 46 -13.82 2.74 -3.18
N PRO A 47 -13.33 2.89 -1.92
CA PRO A 47 -12.92 4.20 -1.42
C PRO A 47 -11.75 4.81 -2.19
N ARG A 48 -10.74 4.01 -2.58
CA ARG A 48 -9.63 4.47 -3.42
C ARG A 48 -10.13 4.86 -4.80
N ASP A 49 -10.95 3.99 -5.42
CA ASP A 49 -11.44 4.20 -6.78
C ASP A 49 -12.26 5.48 -6.88
N ALA A 50 -13.12 5.76 -5.89
CA ALA A 50 -13.86 7.02 -5.77
C ALA A 50 -12.93 8.23 -5.55
N PHE A 51 -11.91 8.11 -4.71
CA PHE A 51 -10.94 9.19 -4.45
C PHE A 51 -10.11 9.55 -5.69
N VAL A 52 -9.72 8.56 -6.48
CA VAL A 52 -8.97 8.75 -7.74
C VAL A 52 -9.88 9.27 -8.85
N GLY A 53 -11.11 8.76 -8.96
CA GLY A 53 -12.09 9.13 -9.98
C GLY A 53 -11.90 8.43 -11.32
N TRP A 54 -11.15 7.32 -11.37
CA TRP A 54 -10.90 6.58 -12.60
C TRP A 54 -12.03 5.63 -12.98
N SER A 55 -12.12 5.34 -14.28
CA SER A 55 -13.00 4.29 -14.80
C SER A 55 -12.43 2.89 -14.50
N PRO A 56 -13.26 1.84 -14.61
CA PRO A 56 -12.76 0.45 -14.50
C PRO A 56 -11.67 0.10 -15.52
N ALA A 57 -11.71 0.67 -16.71
CA ALA A 57 -10.71 0.47 -17.75
C ALA A 57 -9.37 1.17 -17.39
N GLN A 58 -9.43 2.44 -16.98
CA GLN A 58 -8.25 3.18 -16.49
C GLN A 58 -7.62 2.48 -15.29
N ARG A 59 -8.43 2.03 -14.31
CA ARG A 59 -7.91 1.27 -13.19
C ARG A 59 -7.15 0.03 -13.65
N ARG A 60 -7.68 -0.75 -14.60
CA ARG A 60 -7.03 -1.94 -15.12
C ARG A 60 -5.68 -1.62 -15.76
N ALA A 61 -5.63 -0.59 -16.57
CA ALA A 61 -4.42 -0.18 -17.25
C ALA A 61 -3.36 0.43 -16.31
N ARG A 62 -3.80 1.11 -15.23
CA ARG A 62 -2.89 1.96 -14.43
C ARG A 62 -2.74 1.54 -12.97
N LEU A 63 -3.23 0.37 -12.60
CA LEU A 63 -3.13 -0.13 -11.22
C LEU A 63 -1.68 -0.33 -10.77
N SER A 64 -0.77 -0.63 -11.71
CA SER A 64 0.67 -0.74 -11.46
C SER A 64 1.32 0.56 -10.97
N LEU A 65 0.68 1.72 -11.23
CA LEU A 65 1.13 3.00 -10.71
C LEU A 65 0.74 3.25 -9.23
N VAL A 66 0.11 2.29 -8.59
CA VAL A 66 -0.29 2.35 -7.18
C VAL A 66 0.43 1.28 -6.39
N ALA A 67 1.13 1.66 -5.32
CA ALA A 67 1.80 0.74 -4.41
C ALA A 67 1.00 0.56 -3.12
N ASN A 68 0.85 -0.68 -2.66
CA ASN A 68 0.20 -1.01 -1.39
C ASN A 68 1.24 -1.29 -0.30
N GLN A 69 1.18 -0.55 0.81
CA GLN A 69 1.93 -0.91 2.00
C GLN A 69 1.30 -2.11 2.69
N GLN A 70 1.86 -3.29 2.42
CA GLN A 70 1.32 -4.57 2.88
C GLN A 70 1.71 -4.91 4.31
N ARG A 71 2.91 -4.47 4.74
CA ARG A 71 3.43 -4.70 6.09
C ARG A 71 4.18 -3.47 6.58
N PHE A 72 3.88 -3.10 7.82
CA PHE A 72 4.59 -2.07 8.56
C PHE A 72 4.78 -2.54 9.99
N LEU A 73 6.02 -2.75 10.39
CA LEU A 73 6.38 -3.27 11.69
C LEU A 73 7.46 -2.39 12.32
N VAL A 74 7.15 -1.78 13.46
CA VAL A 74 8.15 -1.26 14.38
C VAL A 74 8.51 -2.38 15.34
N LEU A 75 9.79 -2.72 15.41
CA LEU A 75 10.27 -3.81 16.24
C LEU A 75 10.17 -3.43 17.74
N PRO A 76 9.95 -4.39 18.66
CA PRO A 76 9.68 -4.11 20.07
C PRO A 76 10.72 -3.25 20.78
N TRP A 77 11.94 -3.25 20.30
CA TRP A 77 13.07 -2.44 20.82
C TRP A 77 13.22 -1.07 20.14
N GLY A 78 12.44 -0.78 19.09
CA GLY A 78 12.40 0.52 18.41
C GLY A 78 11.56 1.55 19.18
N ARG A 79 11.89 1.79 20.45
CA ARG A 79 11.13 2.66 21.37
C ARG A 79 11.58 4.14 21.27
N VAL A 80 11.47 4.73 20.09
CA VAL A 80 11.75 6.14 19.87
C VAL A 80 10.44 6.87 19.59
N PRO A 81 10.12 7.96 20.29
CA PRO A 81 8.92 8.76 20.00
C PRO A 81 8.88 9.16 18.53
N HIS A 82 7.68 9.08 17.92
CA HIS A 82 7.42 9.41 16.52
C HIS A 82 8.22 8.62 15.47
N LEU A 83 8.98 7.59 15.85
CA LEU A 83 9.79 6.78 14.92
C LEU A 83 8.96 6.29 13.74
N ALA A 84 7.78 5.74 14.01
CA ALA A 84 6.93 5.14 12.98
C ALA A 84 6.54 6.14 11.89
N SER A 85 5.97 7.30 12.26
CA SER A 85 5.54 8.32 11.29
C SER A 85 6.73 8.97 10.58
N HIS A 86 7.84 9.19 11.29
CA HIS A 86 9.06 9.73 10.70
C HIS A 86 9.63 8.81 9.63
N VAL A 87 9.78 7.53 9.95
CA VAL A 87 10.31 6.53 9.02
C VAL A 87 9.36 6.30 7.85
N LEU A 88 8.04 6.25 8.10
CA LEU A 88 7.04 6.15 7.05
C LEU A 88 7.14 7.32 6.07
N ALA A 89 7.20 8.55 6.56
CA ALA A 89 7.34 9.74 5.72
C ALA A 89 8.64 9.74 4.90
N ARG A 90 9.75 9.25 5.45
CA ARG A 90 11.01 9.13 4.70
C ARG A 90 10.95 8.03 3.63
N ALA A 91 10.36 6.90 3.94
CA ALA A 91 10.21 5.79 3.00
C ALA A 91 9.33 6.18 1.81
N THR A 92 8.20 6.87 2.05
CA THR A 92 7.29 7.31 0.98
C THR A 92 7.90 8.34 0.05
N ARG A 93 8.79 9.24 0.54
CA ARG A 93 9.50 10.20 -0.31
C ARG A 93 10.42 9.56 -1.34
N ARG A 94 10.94 8.38 -1.07
CA ARG A 94 11.85 7.67 -1.97
C ARG A 94 11.17 6.54 -2.76
N LEU A 95 9.95 6.13 -2.36
CA LEU A 95 9.28 4.95 -2.88
C LEU A 95 9.13 4.98 -4.41
N ALA A 96 8.72 6.12 -4.98
CA ALA A 96 8.56 6.25 -6.43
C ALA A 96 9.89 6.04 -7.17
N ARG A 97 10.99 6.58 -6.63
CA ARG A 97 12.33 6.39 -7.19
C ARG A 97 12.79 4.95 -7.04
N ASP A 98 12.66 4.35 -5.84
CA ASP A 98 13.06 2.97 -5.58
C ASP A 98 12.29 1.98 -6.48
N TRP A 99 11.02 2.29 -6.78
CA TRP A 99 10.19 1.49 -7.68
C TRP A 99 10.62 1.65 -9.13
N GLN A 100 10.86 2.89 -9.57
CA GLN A 100 11.36 3.20 -10.93
C GLN A 100 12.71 2.54 -11.19
N GLU A 101 13.64 2.60 -10.24
CA GLU A 101 14.97 1.97 -10.36
C GLU A 101 14.87 0.44 -10.48
N ARG A 102 13.87 -0.16 -9.83
CA ARG A 102 13.73 -1.61 -9.79
C ARG A 102 12.90 -2.22 -10.92
N TYR A 103 11.85 -1.50 -11.35
CA TYR A 103 10.83 -2.04 -12.28
C TYR A 103 10.67 -1.23 -13.57
N GLY A 104 11.37 -0.13 -13.75
CA GLY A 104 11.33 0.68 -14.95
C GLY A 104 10.09 1.59 -15.07
N HIS A 105 9.22 1.62 -14.06
CA HIS A 105 8.07 2.53 -14.02
C HIS A 105 7.85 3.12 -12.62
N PRO A 106 7.28 4.34 -12.51
CA PRO A 106 7.04 4.96 -11.20
C PRO A 106 5.77 4.42 -10.55
N VAL A 107 5.64 4.67 -9.23
CA VAL A 107 4.37 4.68 -8.53
C VAL A 107 4.01 6.11 -8.17
N VAL A 108 2.74 6.51 -8.35
CA VAL A 108 2.27 7.88 -8.14
C VAL A 108 1.31 8.02 -6.96
N LEU A 109 0.82 6.89 -6.43
CA LEU A 109 -0.07 6.82 -5.28
C LEU A 109 0.35 5.65 -4.39
N ALA A 110 0.37 5.87 -3.08
CA ALA A 110 0.50 4.81 -2.10
C ALA A 110 -0.85 4.54 -1.42
N GLU A 111 -1.17 3.28 -1.15
CA GLU A 111 -2.34 2.86 -0.39
C GLU A 111 -1.96 1.95 0.78
N THR A 112 -2.79 1.89 1.81
CA THR A 112 -2.71 0.90 2.87
C THR A 112 -4.08 0.64 3.50
N PHE A 113 -4.21 -0.50 4.17
CA PHE A 113 -5.43 -0.99 4.80
C PHE A 113 -5.17 -1.24 6.28
N VAL A 114 -5.78 -0.42 7.14
CA VAL A 114 -5.61 -0.45 8.60
C VAL A 114 -6.85 -1.04 9.24
N GLU A 115 -6.71 -2.14 9.97
CA GLU A 115 -7.78 -2.80 10.71
C GLU A 115 -8.28 -1.88 11.82
N VAL A 116 -9.56 -1.45 11.73
CA VAL A 116 -10.10 -0.37 12.58
C VAL A 116 -10.29 -0.79 14.05
N GLU A 117 -10.48 -2.08 14.31
CA GLU A 117 -10.63 -2.61 15.67
C GLU A 117 -9.29 -2.68 16.42
N ARG A 118 -8.17 -2.71 15.68
CA ARG A 118 -6.83 -2.85 16.26
C ARG A 118 -6.04 -1.56 16.27
N PHE A 119 -6.24 -0.69 15.27
CA PHE A 119 -5.38 0.46 15.04
C PHE A 119 -6.18 1.70 14.63
N ALA A 120 -5.91 2.83 15.27
CA ALA A 120 -6.53 4.11 14.94
C ALA A 120 -5.94 4.81 13.70
N GLY A 121 -4.88 4.28 13.10
CA GLY A 121 -4.24 4.89 11.92
C GLY A 121 -3.47 6.18 12.20
N THR A 122 -3.13 6.48 13.46
CA THR A 122 -2.46 7.73 13.87
C THR A 122 -1.11 7.94 13.19
N VAL A 123 -0.36 6.86 12.94
CA VAL A 123 0.92 6.89 12.23
C VAL A 123 0.75 7.43 10.81
N TYR A 124 -0.28 6.99 10.11
CA TYR A 124 -0.59 7.43 8.74
C TYR A 124 -1.01 8.89 8.72
N ARG A 125 -1.90 9.30 9.63
CA ARG A 125 -2.30 10.70 9.78
C ARG A 125 -1.10 11.61 10.05
N ALA A 126 -0.21 11.22 10.97
CA ALA A 126 1.01 11.97 11.30
C ALA A 126 2.03 12.01 10.15
N ALA A 127 1.94 11.09 9.18
CA ALA A 127 2.74 11.07 7.95
C ALA A 127 2.00 11.67 6.73
N ASN A 128 0.95 12.47 6.96
CA ASN A 128 0.14 13.19 5.96
C ASN A 128 -0.65 12.28 5.00
N TRP A 129 -0.96 11.06 5.39
CA TRP A 129 -1.89 10.23 4.65
C TRP A 129 -3.33 10.65 4.91
N THR A 130 -4.19 10.49 3.91
CA THR A 130 -5.62 10.78 3.99
C THR A 130 -6.42 9.48 4.13
N CYS A 131 -7.30 9.42 5.13
CA CYS A 131 -8.29 8.34 5.24
C CYS A 131 -9.45 8.64 4.28
N VAL A 132 -9.65 7.77 3.30
CA VAL A 132 -10.66 7.97 2.22
C VAL A 132 -11.91 7.11 2.39
N GLY A 133 -11.97 6.29 3.43
CA GLY A 133 -13.13 5.46 3.72
C GLY A 133 -12.76 4.12 4.36
N ARG A 134 -13.70 3.18 4.31
CA ARG A 134 -13.55 1.84 4.91
C ARG A 134 -13.90 0.76 3.91
N THR A 135 -13.27 -0.42 4.04
CA THR A 135 -13.67 -1.63 3.31
C THR A 135 -14.98 -2.17 3.86
N GLN A 136 -15.67 -2.98 3.07
CA GLN A 136 -16.96 -3.56 3.46
C GLN A 136 -16.84 -4.82 4.35
N GLY A 137 -15.63 -5.20 4.78
CA GLY A 137 -15.45 -6.43 5.58
C GLY A 137 -15.75 -7.73 4.81
N ARG A 138 -15.58 -7.73 3.49
CA ARG A 138 -15.85 -8.90 2.64
C ARG A 138 -14.58 -9.49 2.05
N SER A 139 -14.48 -10.82 2.03
CA SER A 139 -13.43 -11.53 1.30
C SER A 139 -13.80 -11.67 -0.19
N ARG A 140 -12.77 -11.58 -1.05
CA ARG A 140 -12.92 -11.73 -2.50
C ARG A 140 -13.33 -13.13 -2.92
N GLN A 141 -12.98 -14.13 -2.12
CA GLN A 141 -13.21 -15.56 -2.39
C GLN A 141 -14.44 -16.12 -1.69
N ASP A 142 -15.07 -15.33 -0.81
CA ASP A 142 -16.23 -15.76 -0.03
C ASP A 142 -17.52 -15.40 -0.76
N ARG A 143 -17.91 -16.24 -1.73
CA ARG A 143 -19.20 -16.14 -2.45
C ARG A 143 -20.38 -16.39 -1.52
N ALA A 144 -20.20 -17.20 -0.48
CA ALA A 144 -21.24 -17.58 0.47
C ALA A 144 -21.40 -16.56 1.62
N ARG A 145 -20.55 -15.53 1.71
CA ARG A 145 -20.53 -14.49 2.76
C ARG A 145 -20.38 -15.05 4.19
N THR A 146 -19.68 -16.15 4.32
CA THR A 146 -19.47 -16.85 5.61
C THR A 146 -18.23 -16.37 6.37
N LEU A 147 -17.25 -15.78 5.68
CA LEU A 147 -16.03 -15.29 6.28
C LEU A 147 -16.18 -13.84 6.75
N GLN A 148 -16.10 -13.62 8.05
CA GLN A 148 -15.97 -12.28 8.62
C GLN A 148 -14.54 -11.76 8.38
N VAL A 149 -14.38 -10.86 7.41
CA VAL A 149 -13.11 -10.16 7.19
C VAL A 149 -13.15 -8.84 7.95
N PRO A 150 -12.13 -8.51 8.76
CA PRO A 150 -12.10 -7.27 9.51
C PRO A 150 -12.30 -6.04 8.60
N VAL A 151 -13.11 -5.09 9.06
CA VAL A 151 -13.25 -3.78 8.39
C VAL A 151 -11.93 -3.02 8.50
N LYS A 152 -11.46 -2.48 7.38
CA LYS A 152 -10.19 -1.73 7.34
C LYS A 152 -10.43 -0.30 6.85
N ALA A 153 -9.83 0.67 7.53
CA ALA A 153 -9.71 2.02 7.02
C ALA A 153 -8.72 2.04 5.85
N VAL A 154 -9.10 2.72 4.79
CA VAL A 154 -8.29 2.89 3.58
C VAL A 154 -7.58 4.23 3.67
N TRP A 155 -6.26 4.19 3.67
CA TRP A 155 -5.41 5.37 3.72
C TRP A 155 -4.65 5.51 2.42
N LEU A 156 -4.60 6.73 1.89
CA LEU A 156 -3.91 7.06 0.64
C LEU A 156 -2.93 8.20 0.85
N LEU A 157 -1.80 8.13 0.15
CA LEU A 157 -0.82 9.20 0.05
C LEU A 157 -0.45 9.42 -1.42
N PRO A 158 -0.78 10.58 -2.02
CA PRO A 158 -0.21 10.98 -3.30
C PRO A 158 1.31 11.09 -3.20
N LEU A 159 2.02 10.38 -4.08
CA LEU A 159 3.48 10.44 -4.21
C LEU A 159 3.93 11.45 -5.26
N HIS A 160 2.98 11.89 -6.10
CA HIS A 160 3.20 12.89 -7.15
C HIS A 160 2.03 13.88 -7.18
N VAL A 161 2.32 15.17 -7.36
CA VAL A 161 1.29 16.23 -7.36
C VAL A 161 0.21 16.03 -8.44
N ARG A 162 0.59 15.52 -9.61
CA ARG A 162 -0.30 15.21 -10.74
C ARG A 162 -0.77 13.75 -10.76
N PHE A 163 -0.85 13.06 -9.62
CA PHE A 163 -1.22 11.64 -9.55
C PHE A 163 -2.57 11.34 -10.22
N ARG A 164 -3.58 12.22 -10.07
CA ARG A 164 -4.88 12.04 -10.72
C ARG A 164 -4.78 12.12 -12.24
N ALA A 165 -4.01 13.08 -12.77
CA ALA A 165 -3.79 13.18 -14.20
C ALA A 165 -3.09 11.92 -14.76
N ALA A 166 -2.14 11.37 -14.03
CA ALA A 166 -1.47 10.13 -14.42
C ALA A 166 -2.43 8.91 -14.38
N LEU A 167 -3.26 8.79 -13.33
CA LEU A 167 -4.17 7.66 -13.15
C LEU A 167 -5.41 7.74 -14.06
N ASN A 168 -5.85 8.96 -14.44
CA ASN A 168 -7.02 9.20 -15.30
C ASN A 168 -6.65 9.56 -16.73
N ALA A 169 -5.39 9.42 -17.13
CA ALA A 169 -4.97 9.71 -18.49
C ALA A 169 -5.82 8.90 -19.50
N PRO A 170 -6.14 9.46 -20.68
CA PRO A 170 -6.83 8.73 -21.74
C PRO A 170 -6.15 7.38 -22.00
N LEU A 171 -6.96 6.37 -22.30
CA LEU A 171 -6.44 5.06 -22.70
C LEU A 171 -5.84 5.15 -24.10
N THR A 172 -4.74 4.46 -24.31
CA THR A 172 -4.19 4.24 -25.65
C THR A 172 -4.97 3.12 -26.36
N ALA A 173 -4.93 3.06 -27.67
CA ALA A 173 -5.60 2.01 -28.46
C ALA A 173 -5.20 0.59 -28.02
N SER A 174 -3.96 0.39 -27.55
CA SER A 174 -3.47 -0.88 -27.00
C SER A 174 -4.05 -1.22 -25.63
N GLU A 175 -4.40 -0.22 -24.83
CA GLU A 175 -5.00 -0.38 -23.49
C GLU A 175 -6.52 -0.61 -23.56
N GLU A 176 -7.19 -0.15 -24.61
CA GLU A 176 -8.63 -0.38 -24.84
C GLU A 176 -8.94 -1.80 -25.33
N GLY A 177 -8.04 -2.41 -26.10
CA GLY A 177 -8.19 -3.73 -26.71
C GLY A 177 -7.93 -4.93 -25.79
N GLY A 178 -7.58 -4.75 -24.55
CA GLY A 178 -7.38 -5.80 -23.56
C GLY A 178 -8.69 -6.45 -23.11
N ALA A 179 -9.30 -7.27 -23.99
CA ALA A 179 -10.35 -8.20 -23.61
C ALA A 179 -9.82 -9.17 -22.54
N PRO A 180 -10.63 -9.59 -21.55
CA PRO A 180 -10.18 -10.58 -20.58
C PRO A 180 -9.95 -11.90 -21.33
N CYS A 181 -8.70 -12.39 -21.33
CA CYS A 181 -8.51 -13.82 -21.52
C CYS A 181 -9.29 -14.55 -20.43
N CYS A 182 -10.17 -15.43 -20.85
CA CYS A 182 -11.01 -16.32 -20.06
C CYS A 182 -10.22 -17.13 -19.02
#